data_10dcff8264bc2e73dc6ca6c6abab230e
#
_entry.id   10dcff8264bc2e73dc6ca6c6abab230e
#
_cell.length_a   1.000
_cell.length_b   1.000
_cell.length_c   1.000
_cell.angle_alpha   90.00
_cell.angle_beta   90.00
_cell.angle_gamma   90.00
#
_symmetry.space_group_name_H-M   'P 1'
#
loop_
_entity.id
_entity.type
_entity.pdbx_description
1 polymer ?
#
loop_
_entity_poly.entity_id
_entity_poly.type
_entity_poly.pdbx_seq_one_letter_code
_entity_poly.pdbx_strand_id
1 'polypeptide(L)'
;MEQGRSEGIPVSARIFIAAVGLAGLAGMAVTFHGWTPTADPRFIVYLVLALLSSGMKVRFPGVQGAFSVHLVFTMLGVLELQPAETMFLAVASAAAQTFWHSKGDIKLVRLFFNTTCIALAVFAGTWVYRKPWLTDGPPVELLQLMLAGVAYFAANNIPLGIVIALTEGQSIRAMVRSLCDWSFVYYVVGVSLADIVHRASARLGWTFTLALLPPLYLVYRSVRMYFGKMEQEKAHAETMASLHLRTIEALATAIEAKDECTGDHLRRVQVYSLEVAKHLGLSSDEVNALQAASILHDIGKLAVPDYIISKPGKLTPDEFDKMKIHTVVGAEILEQVAFP
;
A
#
# COMPACT_ATOMS: atom_id res chain seq x y z
N MET A 1 9.62 22.08 -7.90
CA MET A 1 10.47 22.50 -6.76
C MET A 1 10.15 21.59 -5.58
N GLU A 2 10.72 20.39 -5.56
CA GLU A 2 10.68 19.49 -4.39
C GLU A 2 11.88 19.88 -3.50
N GLN A 3 11.60 20.69 -2.49
CA GLN A 3 12.54 20.88 -1.39
C GLN A 3 12.54 19.59 -0.56
N GLY A 4 13.66 18.85 -0.65
CA GLY A 4 13.94 17.70 0.19
C GLY A 4 13.89 18.05 1.66
N ARG A 5 12.81 17.63 2.34
CA ARG A 5 12.74 17.61 3.78
C ARG A 5 13.58 16.46 4.32
N SER A 6 14.83 16.75 4.65
CA SER A 6 15.60 15.97 5.63
C SER A 6 15.18 16.39 7.05
N GLU A 7 13.87 16.37 7.34
CA GLU A 7 13.40 16.55 8.71
C GLU A 7 13.72 15.26 9.49
N GLY A 8 14.58 15.38 10.50
CA GLY A 8 14.87 14.27 11.41
C GLY A 8 13.59 13.81 12.10
N ILE A 9 13.56 12.54 12.56
CA ILE A 9 12.41 11.95 13.26
C ILE A 9 11.94 12.92 14.38
N PRO A 10 10.64 13.28 14.43
CA PRO A 10 10.09 14.19 15.47
C PRO A 10 10.42 13.71 16.89
N VAL A 11 10.58 14.65 17.82
CA VAL A 11 10.95 14.34 19.22
C VAL A 11 9.93 13.40 19.87
N SER A 12 8.64 13.62 19.64
CA SER A 12 7.55 12.76 20.12
C SER A 12 7.68 11.31 19.62
N ALA A 13 8.02 11.14 18.35
CA ALA A 13 8.25 9.81 17.78
C ALA A 13 9.50 9.15 18.35
N ARG A 14 10.59 9.90 18.60
CA ARG A 14 11.80 9.35 19.24
C ARG A 14 11.53 8.87 20.67
N ILE A 15 10.81 9.65 21.46
CA ILE A 15 10.41 9.27 22.83
C ILE A 15 9.56 8.00 22.79
N PHE A 16 8.58 7.94 21.89
CA PHE A 16 7.71 6.78 21.76
C PHE A 16 8.48 5.53 21.32
N ILE A 17 9.38 5.65 20.32
CA ILE A 17 10.27 4.55 19.88
C ILE A 17 11.12 4.04 21.05
N ALA A 18 11.67 4.94 21.86
CA ALA A 18 12.46 4.57 23.04
C ALA A 18 11.61 3.84 24.09
N ALA A 19 10.39 4.29 24.35
CA ALA A 19 9.48 3.64 25.30
C ALA A 19 9.10 2.22 24.86
N VAL A 20 8.70 2.04 23.59
CA VAL A 20 8.42 0.71 23.00
C VAL A 20 9.68 -0.17 22.99
N GLY A 21 10.84 0.43 22.69
CA GLY A 21 12.12 -0.24 22.71
C GLY A 21 12.45 -0.79 24.11
N LEU A 22 12.31 0.02 25.15
CA LEU A 22 12.53 -0.40 26.54
C LEU A 22 11.57 -1.51 26.98
N ALA A 23 10.26 -1.38 26.62
CA ALA A 23 9.27 -2.40 26.93
C ALA A 23 9.59 -3.73 26.22
N GLY A 24 9.97 -3.69 24.94
CA GLY A 24 10.37 -4.88 24.16
C GLY A 24 11.64 -5.54 24.72
N LEU A 25 12.66 -4.75 25.07
CA LEU A 25 13.88 -5.25 25.72
C LEU A 25 13.60 -5.87 27.09
N ALA A 26 12.73 -5.25 27.90
CA ALA A 26 12.30 -5.83 29.18
C ALA A 26 11.58 -7.17 28.98
N GLY A 27 10.67 -7.25 28.00
CA GLY A 27 10.00 -8.51 27.63
C GLY A 27 11.00 -9.60 27.20
N MET A 28 12.02 -9.24 26.40
CA MET A 28 13.11 -10.17 26.06
C MET A 28 13.87 -10.63 27.30
N ALA A 29 14.29 -9.69 28.15
CA ALA A 29 15.06 -10.02 29.35
C ALA A 29 14.32 -10.98 30.28
N VAL A 30 13.02 -10.75 30.51
CA VAL A 30 12.15 -11.63 31.30
C VAL A 30 12.03 -13.01 30.62
N THR A 31 11.86 -13.05 29.30
CA THR A 31 11.66 -14.30 28.56
C THR A 31 12.91 -15.15 28.50
N PHE A 32 14.10 -14.54 28.38
CA PHE A 32 15.38 -15.23 28.35
C PHE A 32 15.95 -15.53 29.73
N HIS A 33 15.36 -14.97 30.79
CA HIS A 33 15.85 -15.24 32.16
C HIS A 33 15.67 -16.71 32.51
N GLY A 34 16.80 -17.40 32.82
CA GLY A 34 16.81 -18.83 33.17
C GLY A 34 16.53 -19.78 32.00
N TRP A 35 16.49 -19.29 30.74
CA TRP A 35 16.31 -20.16 29.60
C TRP A 35 17.52 -21.08 29.37
N THR A 36 17.24 -22.37 29.18
CA THR A 36 18.17 -23.37 28.71
C THR A 36 17.72 -23.87 27.35
N PRO A 37 18.61 -23.87 26.33
CA PRO A 37 18.25 -24.34 24.99
C PRO A 37 17.80 -25.80 25.05
N THR A 38 16.70 -26.10 24.38
CA THR A 38 16.26 -27.48 24.17
C THR A 38 16.87 -28.01 22.87
N ALA A 39 17.18 -29.31 22.85
CA ALA A 39 17.59 -29.97 21.60
C ALA A 39 16.40 -30.35 20.70
N ASP A 40 15.27 -29.65 20.83
CA ASP A 40 14.08 -29.92 20.01
C ASP A 40 14.32 -29.49 18.55
N PRO A 41 14.33 -30.44 17.59
CA PRO A 41 14.53 -30.12 16.17
C PRO A 41 13.48 -29.21 15.59
N ARG A 42 12.27 -29.14 16.19
CA ARG A 42 11.18 -28.24 15.78
C ARG A 42 11.61 -26.78 15.79
N PHE A 43 12.40 -26.37 16.79
CA PHE A 43 12.89 -25.00 16.88
C PHE A 43 13.70 -24.61 15.65
N ILE A 44 14.67 -25.44 15.24
CA ILE A 44 15.51 -25.14 14.06
C ILE A 44 14.65 -25.10 12.79
N VAL A 45 13.74 -26.06 12.64
CA VAL A 45 12.86 -26.12 11.45
C VAL A 45 11.96 -24.89 11.39
N TYR A 46 11.28 -24.55 12.49
CA TYR A 46 10.39 -23.38 12.52
C TYR A 46 11.17 -22.07 12.33
N LEU A 47 12.37 -21.96 12.84
CA LEU A 47 13.26 -20.82 12.61
C LEU A 47 13.60 -20.66 11.13
N VAL A 48 14.02 -21.74 10.46
CA VAL A 48 14.34 -21.72 9.02
C VAL A 48 13.09 -21.35 8.21
N LEU A 49 11.95 -21.96 8.53
CA LEU A 49 10.68 -21.67 7.84
C LEU A 49 10.23 -20.23 8.05
N ALA A 50 10.35 -19.69 9.25
CA ALA A 50 10.03 -18.31 9.57
C ALA A 50 10.97 -17.33 8.85
N LEU A 51 12.29 -17.63 8.79
CA LEU A 51 13.26 -16.83 8.05
C LEU A 51 12.96 -16.83 6.55
N LEU A 52 12.74 -18.00 5.93
CA LEU A 52 12.39 -18.10 4.51
C LEU A 52 11.09 -17.36 4.20
N SER A 53 10.07 -17.53 5.05
CA SER A 53 8.77 -16.88 4.87
C SER A 53 8.78 -15.37 5.18
N SER A 54 9.77 -14.87 5.91
CA SER A 54 9.92 -13.43 6.18
C SER A 54 10.19 -12.62 4.90
N GLY A 55 10.77 -13.24 3.87
CA GLY A 55 10.92 -12.68 2.53
C GLY A 55 9.61 -12.66 1.72
N MET A 56 8.63 -13.47 2.11
CA MET A 56 7.33 -13.57 1.43
C MET A 56 6.38 -12.46 1.92
N LYS A 57 6.62 -11.25 1.45
CA LYS A 57 5.87 -10.05 1.82
C LYS A 57 4.87 -9.67 0.74
N VAL A 58 3.60 -9.53 1.12
CA VAL A 58 2.53 -9.06 0.25
C VAL A 58 2.14 -7.65 0.68
N ARG A 59 2.12 -6.72 -0.26
CA ARG A 59 1.58 -5.37 -0.07
C ARG A 59 0.23 -5.30 -0.76
N PHE A 60 -0.79 -4.86 -0.05
CA PHE A 60 -2.09 -4.62 -0.64
C PHE A 60 -2.17 -3.17 -1.13
N PRO A 61 -2.71 -2.92 -2.34
CA PRO A 61 -2.90 -1.57 -2.85
C PRO A 61 -3.77 -0.74 -1.88
N GLY A 62 -3.34 0.49 -1.60
CA GLY A 62 -4.06 1.40 -0.71
C GLY A 62 -3.90 1.14 0.79
N VAL A 63 -3.13 0.12 1.21
CA VAL A 63 -2.90 -0.20 2.62
C VAL A 63 -1.47 0.12 3.01
N GLN A 64 -1.30 0.96 4.04
CA GLN A 64 0.01 1.18 4.66
C GLN A 64 0.34 -0.03 5.53
N GLY A 65 1.12 -0.96 4.99
CA GLY A 65 1.54 -2.16 5.69
C GLY A 65 1.91 -3.28 4.72
N ALA A 66 2.52 -4.31 5.24
CA ALA A 66 2.84 -5.48 4.46
C ALA A 66 2.73 -6.72 5.34
N PHE A 67 2.09 -7.72 4.81
CA PHE A 67 1.80 -8.98 5.48
C PHE A 67 2.86 -10.00 5.12
N SER A 68 3.30 -10.78 6.09
CA SER A 68 4.32 -11.79 5.88
C SER A 68 3.91 -13.11 6.53
N VAL A 69 4.09 -14.18 5.81
CA VAL A 69 3.69 -15.55 6.22
C VAL A 69 4.35 -16.03 7.53
N HIS A 70 5.43 -15.37 8.00
CA HIS A 70 6.14 -15.75 9.21
C HIS A 70 5.29 -15.76 10.49
N LEU A 71 4.13 -15.04 10.51
CA LEU A 71 3.20 -15.05 11.64
C LEU A 71 2.73 -16.46 12.01
N VAL A 72 2.46 -17.31 11.00
CA VAL A 72 2.01 -18.70 11.21
C VAL A 72 3.06 -19.46 12.03
N PHE A 73 4.35 -19.33 11.69
CA PHE A 73 5.43 -20.01 12.39
C PHE A 73 5.67 -19.41 13.78
N THR A 74 5.44 -18.11 13.96
CA THR A 74 5.48 -17.48 15.29
C THR A 74 4.36 -18.02 16.18
N MET A 75 3.14 -18.17 15.65
CA MET A 75 2.01 -18.74 16.41
C MET A 75 2.20 -20.23 16.69
N LEU A 76 2.78 -21.00 15.76
CA LEU A 76 3.20 -22.37 16.02
C LEU A 76 4.26 -22.43 17.13
N GLY A 77 5.18 -21.48 17.16
CA GLY A 77 6.14 -21.35 18.26
C GLY A 77 5.46 -21.09 19.61
N VAL A 78 4.42 -20.25 19.65
CA VAL A 78 3.62 -20.02 20.87
C VAL A 78 2.99 -21.33 21.38
N LEU A 79 2.52 -22.20 20.46
CA LEU A 79 1.89 -23.46 20.75
C LEU A 79 2.88 -24.57 21.19
N GLU A 80 4.00 -24.70 20.49
CA GLU A 80 4.85 -25.90 20.54
C GLU A 80 6.26 -25.68 21.11
N LEU A 81 6.75 -24.43 21.12
CA LEU A 81 8.12 -24.11 21.55
C LEU A 81 8.15 -23.44 22.93
N GLN A 82 9.35 -23.36 23.52
CA GLN A 82 9.55 -22.52 24.70
C GLN A 82 9.38 -21.03 24.35
N PRO A 83 8.97 -20.17 25.34
CA PRO A 83 8.81 -18.73 25.10
C PRO A 83 10.07 -18.07 24.54
N ALA A 84 11.25 -18.45 25.01
CA ALA A 84 12.53 -17.91 24.55
C ALA A 84 12.86 -18.32 23.10
N GLU A 85 12.56 -19.55 22.72
CA GLU A 85 12.72 -20.03 21.33
C GLU A 85 11.76 -19.32 20.38
N THR A 86 10.50 -19.15 20.79
CA THR A 86 9.50 -18.38 20.05
C THR A 86 9.93 -16.92 19.89
N MET A 87 10.44 -16.32 20.96
CA MET A 87 10.97 -14.94 20.96
C MET A 87 12.13 -14.80 19.97
N PHE A 88 13.10 -15.73 20.04
CA PHE A 88 14.26 -15.72 19.14
C PHE A 88 13.83 -15.85 17.68
N LEU A 89 12.93 -16.81 17.37
CA LEU A 89 12.38 -17.03 16.04
C LEU A 89 11.71 -15.77 15.48
N ALA A 90 10.86 -15.14 16.26
CA ALA A 90 10.10 -13.96 15.82
C ALA A 90 11.01 -12.74 15.62
N VAL A 91 11.93 -12.48 16.53
CA VAL A 91 12.89 -11.37 16.45
C VAL A 91 13.84 -11.55 15.26
N ALA A 92 14.36 -12.75 15.07
CA ALA A 92 15.23 -13.08 13.93
C ALA A 92 14.50 -12.90 12.60
N SER A 93 13.23 -13.33 12.52
CA SER A 93 12.40 -13.16 11.32
C SER A 93 12.09 -11.69 11.03
N ALA A 94 11.79 -10.89 12.06
CA ALA A 94 11.56 -9.46 11.92
C ALA A 94 12.82 -8.70 11.46
N ALA A 95 13.97 -9.09 11.98
CA ALA A 95 15.26 -8.56 11.54
C ALA A 95 15.52 -8.92 10.06
N ALA A 96 15.43 -10.20 9.69
CA ALA A 96 15.59 -10.66 8.31
C ALA A 96 14.63 -9.96 7.35
N GLN A 97 13.36 -9.78 7.74
CA GLN A 97 12.36 -9.05 6.96
C GLN A 97 12.76 -7.59 6.72
N THR A 98 13.35 -6.94 7.71
CA THR A 98 13.79 -5.54 7.61
C THR A 98 14.99 -5.43 6.65
N PHE A 99 15.93 -6.39 6.69
CA PHE A 99 17.08 -6.44 5.78
C PHE A 99 16.66 -6.71 4.32
N TRP A 100 15.84 -7.71 4.07
CA TRP A 100 15.46 -8.11 2.69
C TRP A 100 14.66 -7.07 1.92
N HIS A 101 14.00 -6.15 2.62
CA HIS A 101 13.14 -5.13 1.97
C HIS A 101 13.73 -3.72 2.05
N SER A 102 14.96 -3.57 2.53
CA SER A 102 15.66 -2.29 2.52
C SER A 102 16.32 -2.08 1.15
N LYS A 103 15.74 -1.17 0.35
CA LYS A 103 16.41 -0.61 -0.84
C LYS A 103 17.21 0.60 -0.37
N GLY A 104 18.48 0.43 -0.01
CA GLY A 104 19.37 1.46 0.49
C GLY A 104 19.75 1.29 1.96
N ASP A 105 20.27 2.33 2.60
CA ASP A 105 20.77 2.29 3.97
C ASP A 105 19.69 1.85 4.98
N ILE A 106 20.02 0.82 5.73
CA ILE A 106 19.17 0.32 6.81
C ILE A 106 19.22 1.35 7.93
N LYS A 107 18.11 2.05 8.15
CA LYS A 107 17.99 2.93 9.31
C LYS A 107 17.95 2.06 10.57
N LEU A 108 19.01 2.07 11.36
CA LEU A 108 19.14 1.30 12.62
C LEU A 108 17.93 1.51 13.53
N VAL A 109 17.35 2.71 13.53
CA VAL A 109 16.14 3.02 14.29
C VAL A 109 14.94 2.17 13.84
N ARG A 110 14.80 1.91 12.54
CA ARG A 110 13.72 1.05 12.02
C ARG A 110 13.93 -0.42 12.41
N LEU A 111 15.16 -0.90 12.33
CA LEU A 111 15.50 -2.26 12.77
C LEU A 111 15.23 -2.43 14.27
N PHE A 112 15.70 -1.50 15.08
CA PHE A 112 15.48 -1.49 16.53
C PHE A 112 14.00 -1.48 16.89
N PHE A 113 13.22 -0.56 16.29
CA PHE A 113 11.77 -0.47 16.55
C PHE A 113 11.04 -1.75 16.15
N ASN A 114 11.29 -2.27 14.93
CA ASN A 114 10.60 -3.47 14.45
C ASN A 114 10.91 -4.70 15.33
N THR A 115 12.17 -4.92 15.70
CA THR A 115 12.56 -6.06 16.52
C THR A 115 12.03 -5.98 17.94
N THR A 116 12.05 -4.82 18.56
CA THR A 116 11.53 -4.63 19.93
C THR A 116 10.00 -4.62 19.98
N CYS A 117 9.33 -4.11 18.94
CA CYS A 117 7.88 -4.17 18.82
C CYS A 117 7.39 -5.63 18.66
N ILE A 118 8.05 -6.42 17.83
CA ILE A 118 7.77 -7.86 17.70
C ILE A 118 8.05 -8.60 18.99
N ALA A 119 9.13 -8.27 19.70
CA ALA A 119 9.43 -8.86 20.99
C ALA A 119 8.32 -8.59 22.01
N LEU A 120 7.83 -7.37 22.07
CA LEU A 120 6.69 -7.00 22.93
C LEU A 120 5.44 -7.79 22.54
N ALA A 121 5.17 -7.95 21.24
CA ALA A 121 4.02 -8.71 20.74
C ALA A 121 4.10 -10.20 21.09
N VAL A 122 5.27 -10.83 20.93
CA VAL A 122 5.49 -12.23 21.33
C VAL A 122 5.37 -12.39 22.85
N PHE A 123 5.96 -11.48 23.62
CA PHE A 123 5.82 -11.49 25.08
C PHE A 123 4.36 -11.43 25.50
N ALA A 124 3.58 -10.49 24.96
CA ALA A 124 2.17 -10.36 25.27
C ALA A 124 1.36 -11.61 24.85
N GLY A 125 1.58 -12.12 23.64
CA GLY A 125 0.90 -13.32 23.13
C GLY A 125 1.22 -14.57 23.96
N THR A 126 2.49 -14.83 24.23
CA THR A 126 2.90 -15.99 25.05
C THR A 126 2.45 -15.89 26.49
N TRP A 127 2.45 -14.69 27.06
CA TRP A 127 1.95 -14.45 28.42
C TRP A 127 0.47 -14.75 28.53
N VAL A 128 -0.35 -14.29 27.57
CA VAL A 128 -1.80 -14.59 27.52
C VAL A 128 -2.03 -16.08 27.33
N TYR A 129 -1.34 -16.72 26.39
CA TYR A 129 -1.54 -18.14 26.07
C TYR A 129 -1.20 -19.06 27.26
N ARG A 130 -0.15 -18.74 28.03
CA ARG A 130 0.35 -19.61 29.12
C ARG A 130 -0.32 -19.36 30.48
N LYS A 131 -1.24 -18.40 30.58
CA LYS A 131 -1.98 -18.15 31.81
C LYS A 131 -3.13 -19.14 31.94
N PRO A 132 -3.31 -19.75 33.10
CA PRO A 132 -4.41 -20.68 33.37
C PRO A 132 -5.73 -19.90 33.61
N TRP A 133 -6.22 -19.19 32.60
CA TRP A 133 -7.47 -18.41 32.68
C TRP A 133 -8.71 -19.31 32.58
N LEU A 134 -8.59 -20.47 31.96
CA LEU A 134 -9.67 -21.34 31.57
C LEU A 134 -9.30 -22.77 31.95
N THR A 135 -10.29 -23.60 32.22
CA THR A 135 -10.14 -25.03 32.49
C THR A 135 -9.81 -25.79 31.20
N ASP A 136 -8.97 -26.82 31.29
CA ASP A 136 -8.40 -27.55 30.16
C ASP A 136 -9.47 -28.19 29.22
N GLY A 137 -9.14 -28.21 27.92
CA GLY A 137 -9.89 -28.89 26.87
C GLY A 137 -9.73 -28.27 25.49
N PRO A 138 -9.96 -29.02 24.38
CA PRO A 138 -9.68 -28.57 23.02
C PRO A 138 -10.34 -27.25 22.59
N PRO A 139 -11.62 -26.95 22.94
CA PRO A 139 -12.24 -25.65 22.60
C PRO A 139 -11.61 -24.50 23.38
N VAL A 140 -11.04 -24.77 24.55
CA VAL A 140 -10.39 -23.78 25.41
C VAL A 140 -9.02 -23.39 24.86
N GLU A 141 -8.25 -24.35 24.36
CA GLU A 141 -6.94 -24.09 23.73
C GLU A 141 -7.07 -23.16 22.51
N LEU A 142 -8.10 -23.38 21.67
CA LEU A 142 -8.35 -22.50 20.53
C LEU A 142 -8.70 -21.07 21.00
N LEU A 143 -9.53 -20.95 22.03
CA LEU A 143 -9.90 -19.63 22.58
C LEU A 143 -8.66 -18.93 23.18
N GLN A 144 -7.83 -19.66 23.93
CA GLN A 144 -6.58 -19.12 24.48
C GLN A 144 -5.64 -18.66 23.36
N LEU A 145 -5.50 -19.44 22.29
CA LEU A 145 -4.70 -19.07 21.13
C LEU A 145 -5.26 -17.84 20.42
N MET A 146 -6.57 -17.73 20.26
CA MET A 146 -7.21 -16.55 19.70
C MET A 146 -6.98 -15.31 20.55
N LEU A 147 -7.12 -15.41 21.88
CA LEU A 147 -6.80 -14.32 22.80
C LEU A 147 -5.33 -13.92 22.75
N ALA A 148 -4.43 -14.89 22.66
CA ALA A 148 -3.00 -14.66 22.46
C ALA A 148 -2.73 -13.94 21.12
N GLY A 149 -3.42 -14.35 20.07
CA GLY A 149 -3.37 -13.69 18.75
C GLY A 149 -3.85 -12.24 18.80
N VAL A 150 -4.92 -11.96 19.53
CA VAL A 150 -5.41 -10.58 19.75
C VAL A 150 -4.40 -9.75 20.55
N ALA A 151 -3.81 -10.31 21.61
CA ALA A 151 -2.78 -9.63 22.40
C ALA A 151 -1.52 -9.34 21.55
N TYR A 152 -1.08 -10.31 20.77
CA TYR A 152 0.03 -10.13 19.83
C TYR A 152 -0.30 -9.06 18.79
N PHE A 153 -1.49 -9.13 18.18
CA PHE A 153 -1.98 -8.16 17.21
C PHE A 153 -1.96 -6.74 17.77
N ALA A 154 -2.54 -6.53 18.95
CA ALA A 154 -2.61 -5.23 19.59
C ALA A 154 -1.21 -4.69 19.90
N ALA A 155 -0.34 -5.52 20.48
CA ALA A 155 1.02 -5.13 20.85
C ALA A 155 1.92 -4.85 19.65
N ASN A 156 1.62 -5.40 18.46
CA ASN A 156 2.36 -5.12 17.22
C ASN A 156 1.79 -3.93 16.44
N ASN A 157 0.47 -3.88 16.21
CA ASN A 157 -0.12 -2.92 15.28
C ASN A 157 -0.41 -1.55 15.92
N ILE A 158 -0.76 -1.50 17.20
CA ILE A 158 -1.03 -0.21 17.87
C ILE A 158 0.25 0.64 17.93
N PRO A 159 1.41 0.14 18.41
CA PRO A 159 2.63 0.93 18.40
C PRO A 159 3.09 1.32 16.99
N LEU A 160 2.91 0.43 16.01
CA LEU A 160 3.22 0.73 14.62
C LEU A 160 2.38 1.89 14.08
N GLY A 161 1.06 1.88 14.34
CA GLY A 161 0.16 2.96 13.93
C GLY A 161 0.49 4.29 14.60
N ILE A 162 0.84 4.26 15.89
CA ILE A 162 1.23 5.47 16.63
C ILE A 162 2.53 6.06 16.06
N VAL A 163 3.57 5.24 15.82
CA VAL A 163 4.84 5.76 15.31
C VAL A 163 4.68 6.35 13.91
N ILE A 164 3.88 5.71 13.04
CA ILE A 164 3.60 6.25 11.69
C ILE A 164 2.86 7.58 11.81
N ALA A 165 1.81 7.66 12.62
CA ALA A 165 1.06 8.90 12.82
C ALA A 165 1.93 10.06 13.35
N LEU A 166 2.83 9.78 14.30
CA LEU A 166 3.77 10.77 14.85
C LEU A 166 4.82 11.20 13.83
N THR A 167 5.25 10.33 12.93
CA THR A 167 6.26 10.66 11.92
C THR A 167 5.66 11.39 10.70
N GLU A 168 4.40 11.12 10.37
CA GLU A 168 3.71 11.72 9.22
C GLU A 168 2.83 12.92 9.60
N GLY A 169 2.71 13.23 10.91
CA GLY A 169 1.86 14.33 11.39
C GLY A 169 0.36 14.06 11.21
N GLN A 170 -0.04 12.78 11.17
CA GLN A 170 -1.43 12.37 10.97
C GLN A 170 -2.15 12.09 12.31
N SER A 171 -3.48 11.97 12.25
CA SER A 171 -4.29 11.58 13.41
C SER A 171 -3.96 10.15 13.85
N ILE A 172 -3.52 9.98 15.12
CA ILE A 172 -3.20 8.66 15.69
C ILE A 172 -4.41 7.72 15.60
N ARG A 173 -5.60 8.21 15.93
CA ARG A 173 -6.83 7.40 15.90
C ARG A 173 -7.16 6.90 14.49
N ALA A 174 -7.04 7.76 13.48
CA ALA A 174 -7.29 7.40 12.10
C ALA A 174 -6.27 6.39 11.58
N MET A 175 -4.99 6.61 11.86
CA MET A 175 -3.90 5.71 11.43
C MET A 175 -4.00 4.34 12.08
N VAL A 176 -4.18 4.26 13.40
CA VAL A 176 -4.33 2.98 14.12
C VAL A 176 -5.57 2.24 13.62
N ARG A 177 -6.71 2.92 13.44
CA ARG A 177 -7.92 2.30 12.92
C ARG A 177 -7.70 1.72 11.51
N SER A 178 -7.15 2.49 10.61
CA SER A 178 -6.86 2.05 9.24
C SER A 178 -5.95 0.82 9.19
N LEU A 179 -4.89 0.79 10.02
CA LEU A 179 -4.02 -0.38 10.12
C LEU A 179 -4.74 -1.59 10.74
N CYS A 180 -5.54 -1.39 11.80
CA CYS A 180 -6.23 -2.47 12.48
C CYS A 180 -7.30 -3.11 11.60
N ASP A 181 -8.11 -2.32 10.90
CA ASP A 181 -9.22 -2.82 10.07
C ASP A 181 -8.72 -3.83 9.00
N TRP A 182 -7.58 -3.54 8.37
CA TRP A 182 -7.01 -4.42 7.35
C TRP A 182 -6.14 -5.56 7.91
N SER A 183 -5.40 -5.29 8.98
CA SER A 183 -4.48 -6.28 9.55
C SER A 183 -5.21 -7.36 10.32
N PHE A 184 -6.35 -7.06 10.95
CA PHE A 184 -7.05 -7.99 11.84
C PHE A 184 -7.38 -9.32 11.15
N VAL A 185 -7.93 -9.26 9.93
CA VAL A 185 -8.27 -10.46 9.15
C VAL A 185 -7.04 -11.36 8.93
N TYR A 186 -5.91 -10.75 8.61
CA TYR A 186 -4.65 -11.47 8.43
C TYR A 186 -4.22 -12.23 9.71
N TYR A 187 -4.35 -11.60 10.88
CA TYR A 187 -4.00 -12.26 12.15
C TYR A 187 -4.97 -13.39 12.49
N VAL A 188 -6.26 -13.21 12.26
CA VAL A 188 -7.25 -14.27 12.46
C VAL A 188 -6.94 -15.48 11.58
N VAL A 189 -6.65 -15.26 10.30
CA VAL A 189 -6.26 -16.32 9.36
C VAL A 189 -4.96 -17.00 9.80
N GLY A 190 -3.94 -16.21 10.19
CA GLY A 190 -2.65 -16.74 10.63
C GLY A 190 -2.75 -17.61 11.88
N VAL A 191 -3.52 -17.16 12.89
CA VAL A 191 -3.79 -17.90 14.13
C VAL A 191 -4.55 -19.20 13.84
N SER A 192 -5.62 -19.11 13.02
CA SER A 192 -6.43 -20.29 12.66
C SER A 192 -5.59 -21.32 11.89
N LEU A 193 -4.75 -20.87 10.97
CA LEU A 193 -3.85 -21.76 10.24
C LEU A 193 -2.83 -22.43 11.17
N ALA A 194 -2.29 -21.71 12.15
CA ALA A 194 -1.38 -22.29 13.14
C ALA A 194 -2.08 -23.39 13.99
N ASP A 195 -3.33 -23.17 14.43
CA ASP A 195 -4.12 -24.18 15.15
C ASP A 195 -4.36 -25.44 14.31
N ILE A 196 -4.78 -25.25 13.05
CA ILE A 196 -5.02 -26.37 12.12
C ILE A 196 -3.74 -27.19 11.94
N VAL A 197 -2.60 -26.53 11.74
CA VAL A 197 -1.29 -27.18 11.57
C VAL A 197 -0.88 -27.90 12.83
N HIS A 198 -1.02 -27.28 13.99
CA HIS A 198 -0.74 -27.88 15.28
C HIS A 198 -1.52 -29.18 15.49
N ARG A 199 -2.84 -29.15 15.26
CA ARG A 199 -3.70 -30.35 15.38
C ARG A 199 -3.37 -31.43 14.36
N ALA A 200 -3.03 -31.04 13.13
CA ALA A 200 -2.56 -31.96 12.10
C ALA A 200 -1.21 -32.59 12.47
N SER A 201 -0.27 -31.79 12.96
CA SER A 201 1.05 -32.24 13.42
C SER A 201 0.97 -33.20 14.61
N ALA A 202 0.01 -33.00 15.50
CA ALA A 202 -0.23 -33.93 16.62
C ALA A 202 -0.68 -35.33 16.14
N ARG A 203 -1.35 -35.43 14.97
CA ARG A 203 -1.82 -36.69 14.40
C ARG A 203 -0.86 -37.34 13.40
N LEU A 204 -0.23 -36.52 12.56
CA LEU A 204 0.59 -36.95 11.41
C LEU A 204 2.10 -36.87 11.67
N GLY A 205 2.49 -36.31 12.82
CA GLY A 205 3.87 -36.01 13.16
C GLY A 205 4.27 -34.58 12.76
N TRP A 206 5.19 -33.99 13.54
CA TRP A 206 5.60 -32.60 13.38
C TRP A 206 6.23 -32.29 12.01
N THR A 207 6.76 -33.28 11.30
CA THR A 207 7.32 -33.14 9.95
C THR A 207 6.25 -32.75 8.92
N PHE A 208 4.97 -32.95 9.23
CA PHE A 208 3.85 -32.48 8.38
C PHE A 208 3.89 -30.98 8.16
N THR A 209 4.44 -30.20 9.09
CA THR A 209 4.60 -28.75 8.94
C THR A 209 5.43 -28.38 7.70
N LEU A 210 6.37 -29.23 7.28
CA LEU A 210 7.16 -29.02 6.07
C LEU A 210 6.29 -29.10 4.79
N ALA A 211 5.23 -29.90 4.80
CA ALA A 211 4.33 -30.04 3.66
C ALA A 211 3.50 -28.77 3.40
N LEU A 212 3.49 -27.81 4.34
CA LEU A 212 2.81 -26.53 4.15
C LEU A 212 3.58 -25.55 3.26
N LEU A 213 4.89 -25.69 3.12
CA LEU A 213 5.71 -24.76 2.36
C LEU A 213 5.29 -24.60 0.89
N PRO A 214 5.07 -25.69 0.13
CA PRO A 214 4.66 -25.57 -1.26
C PRO A 214 3.33 -24.81 -1.43
N PRO A 215 2.23 -25.17 -0.74
CA PRO A 215 0.97 -24.43 -0.87
C PRO A 215 1.08 -22.98 -0.40
N LEU A 216 1.78 -22.69 0.70
CA LEU A 216 1.99 -21.32 1.16
C LEU A 216 2.77 -20.50 0.14
N TYR A 217 3.82 -21.07 -0.46
CA TYR A 217 4.58 -20.42 -1.52
C TYR A 217 3.73 -20.17 -2.77
N LEU A 218 2.90 -21.15 -3.18
CA LEU A 218 2.02 -21.00 -4.34
C LEU A 218 0.96 -19.92 -4.12
N VAL A 219 0.34 -19.88 -2.95
CA VAL A 219 -0.62 -18.82 -2.58
C VAL A 219 0.08 -17.46 -2.57
N TYR A 220 1.23 -17.35 -1.91
CA TYR A 220 2.04 -16.12 -1.92
C TYR A 220 2.35 -15.66 -3.35
N ARG A 221 2.86 -16.56 -4.19
CA ARG A 221 3.22 -16.27 -5.58
C ARG A 221 2.01 -15.84 -6.41
N SER A 222 0.87 -16.53 -6.25
CA SER A 222 -0.37 -16.21 -6.94
C SER A 222 -0.88 -14.81 -6.56
N VAL A 223 -0.94 -14.50 -5.26
CA VAL A 223 -1.37 -13.20 -4.77
C VAL A 223 -0.43 -12.09 -5.24
N ARG A 224 0.89 -12.32 -5.19
CA ARG A 224 1.88 -11.34 -5.66
C ARG A 224 1.77 -11.07 -7.16
N MET A 225 1.55 -12.12 -7.97
CA MET A 225 1.34 -11.97 -9.42
C MET A 225 0.05 -11.21 -9.71
N TYR A 226 -1.04 -11.51 -9.00
CA TYR A 226 -2.31 -10.84 -9.18
C TYR A 226 -2.21 -9.32 -8.91
N PHE A 227 -1.63 -8.93 -7.77
CA PHE A 227 -1.45 -7.51 -7.47
C PHE A 227 -0.45 -6.82 -8.39
N GLY A 228 0.63 -7.50 -8.78
CA GLY A 228 1.57 -6.97 -9.76
C GLY A 228 0.91 -6.70 -11.12
N LYS A 229 -0.01 -7.58 -11.55
CA LYS A 229 -0.79 -7.39 -12.77
C LYS A 229 -1.74 -6.20 -12.66
N MET A 230 -2.47 -6.08 -11.54
CA MET A 230 -3.36 -4.93 -11.30
C MET A 230 -2.62 -3.60 -11.31
N GLU A 231 -1.43 -3.54 -10.70
CA GLU A 231 -0.59 -2.33 -10.69
C GLU A 231 -0.10 -1.96 -12.10
N GLN A 232 0.28 -2.97 -12.90
CA GLN A 232 0.63 -2.78 -14.31
C GLN A 232 -0.56 -2.29 -15.15
N GLU A 233 -1.74 -2.88 -14.97
CA GLU A 233 -2.96 -2.46 -15.67
C GLU A 233 -3.33 -1.01 -15.34
N LYS A 234 -3.24 -0.63 -14.06
CA LYS A 234 -3.46 0.75 -13.61
C LYS A 234 -2.44 1.71 -14.23
N ALA A 235 -1.15 1.40 -14.15
CA ALA A 235 -0.10 2.22 -14.75
C ALA A 235 -0.23 2.33 -16.28
N HIS A 236 -0.66 1.25 -16.93
CA HIS A 236 -0.93 1.26 -18.38
C HIS A 236 -2.10 2.16 -18.72
N ALA A 237 -3.22 2.07 -17.97
CA ALA A 237 -4.38 2.94 -18.17
C ALA A 237 -4.03 4.42 -17.98
N GLU A 238 -3.25 4.77 -16.94
CA GLU A 238 -2.76 6.14 -16.70
C GLU A 238 -1.85 6.64 -17.85
N THR A 239 -0.97 5.76 -18.34
CA THR A 239 -0.09 6.09 -19.48
C THR A 239 -0.89 6.32 -20.76
N MET A 240 -1.88 5.46 -21.04
CA MET A 240 -2.74 5.61 -22.21
C MET A 240 -3.57 6.89 -22.14
N ALA A 241 -4.17 7.20 -20.97
CA ALA A 241 -4.89 8.45 -20.78
C ALA A 241 -4.01 9.69 -21.04
N SER A 242 -2.78 9.67 -20.51
CA SER A 242 -1.83 10.77 -20.73
C SER A 242 -1.39 10.89 -22.20
N LEU A 243 -1.21 9.75 -22.89
CA LEU A 243 -0.88 9.73 -24.31
C LEU A 243 -2.01 10.28 -25.16
N HIS A 244 -3.27 9.92 -24.88
CA HIS A 244 -4.44 10.47 -25.57
C HIS A 244 -4.51 11.99 -25.44
N LEU A 245 -4.34 12.54 -24.22
CA LEU A 245 -4.33 13.98 -24.00
C LEU A 245 -3.22 14.68 -24.79
N ARG A 246 -1.99 14.16 -24.75
CA ARG A 246 -0.85 14.71 -25.52
C ARG A 246 -1.09 14.66 -27.04
N THR A 247 -1.74 13.61 -27.53
CA THR A 247 -2.07 13.49 -28.96
C THR A 247 -3.10 14.55 -29.35
N ILE A 248 -4.12 14.78 -28.51
CA ILE A 248 -5.13 15.82 -28.69
C ILE A 248 -4.47 17.21 -28.68
N GLU A 249 -3.58 17.49 -27.72
CA GLU A 249 -2.81 18.74 -27.64
C GLU A 249 -1.94 18.96 -28.87
N ALA A 250 -1.27 17.93 -29.37
CA ALA A 250 -0.46 18.02 -30.57
C ALA A 250 -1.29 18.33 -31.83
N LEU A 251 -2.46 17.68 -31.97
CA LEU A 251 -3.38 17.95 -33.09
C LEU A 251 -3.94 19.36 -33.01
N ALA A 252 -4.36 19.83 -31.84
CA ALA A 252 -4.86 21.19 -31.63
C ALA A 252 -3.77 22.23 -31.95
N THR A 253 -2.54 22.00 -31.49
CA THR A 253 -1.41 22.89 -31.80
C THR A 253 -1.13 22.94 -33.31
N ALA A 254 -1.26 21.81 -34.02
CA ALA A 254 -1.08 21.78 -35.49
C ALA A 254 -2.19 22.61 -36.23
N ILE A 255 -3.40 22.64 -35.69
CA ILE A 255 -4.49 23.45 -36.21
C ILE A 255 -4.29 24.93 -35.93
N GLU A 256 -3.84 25.30 -34.72
CA GLU A 256 -3.51 26.68 -34.38
C GLU A 256 -2.34 27.24 -35.20
N ALA A 257 -1.37 26.38 -35.56
CA ALA A 257 -0.28 26.81 -36.44
C ALA A 257 -0.77 27.34 -37.80
N LYS A 258 -2.00 27.00 -38.21
CA LYS A 258 -2.66 27.52 -39.41
C LYS A 258 -3.19 28.96 -39.24
N ASP A 259 -3.47 29.38 -38.01
CA ASP A 259 -4.11 30.66 -37.65
C ASP A 259 -3.10 31.72 -37.14
N GLU A 260 -1.79 31.48 -37.27
CA GLU A 260 -0.74 32.32 -36.67
C GLU A 260 -0.91 32.60 -35.17
N CYS A 261 -1.84 31.92 -34.51
CA CYS A 261 -2.01 31.99 -33.07
C CYS A 261 -0.89 31.21 -32.37
N THR A 262 -0.34 31.78 -31.33
CA THR A 262 0.73 31.15 -30.55
C THR A 262 0.17 30.12 -29.57
N GLY A 263 0.84 28.99 -29.36
CA GLY A 263 0.41 27.92 -28.41
C GLY A 263 0.12 28.39 -26.98
N ASP A 264 0.42 29.63 -26.65
CA ASP A 264 0.03 30.29 -25.40
C ASP A 264 -1.50 30.56 -25.32
N HIS A 265 -2.19 30.63 -26.44
CA HIS A 265 -3.65 30.84 -26.46
C HIS A 265 -4.40 29.62 -25.92
N LEU A 266 -4.15 28.44 -26.45
CA LEU A 266 -4.75 27.18 -25.98
C LEU A 266 -4.57 26.98 -24.48
N ARG A 267 -3.32 27.18 -24.02
CA ARG A 267 -3.01 27.05 -22.60
C ARG A 267 -3.81 28.02 -21.72
N ARG A 268 -3.93 29.27 -22.14
CA ARG A 268 -4.74 30.25 -21.39
C ARG A 268 -6.22 29.87 -21.36
N VAL A 269 -6.78 29.48 -22.49
CA VAL A 269 -8.19 29.04 -22.57
C VAL A 269 -8.42 27.87 -21.64
N GLN A 270 -7.55 26.86 -21.66
CA GLN A 270 -7.64 25.68 -20.79
C GLN A 270 -7.58 26.07 -19.30
N VAL A 271 -6.58 26.86 -18.91
CA VAL A 271 -6.41 27.28 -17.49
C VAL A 271 -7.63 28.07 -17.01
N TYR A 272 -8.13 29.03 -17.79
CA TYR A 272 -9.27 29.84 -17.39
C TYR A 272 -10.57 29.00 -17.34
N SER A 273 -10.79 28.11 -18.29
CA SER A 273 -11.95 27.21 -18.29
C SER A 273 -11.98 26.30 -17.08
N LEU A 274 -10.84 25.73 -16.72
CA LEU A 274 -10.73 24.84 -15.56
C LEU A 274 -10.89 25.58 -14.22
N GLU A 275 -10.38 26.81 -14.10
CA GLU A 275 -10.61 27.62 -12.90
C GLU A 275 -12.09 28.04 -12.77
N VAL A 276 -12.76 28.36 -13.85
CA VAL A 276 -14.21 28.65 -13.86
C VAL A 276 -14.98 27.38 -13.45
N ALA A 277 -14.65 26.22 -14.02
CA ALA A 277 -15.28 24.95 -13.68
C ALA A 277 -15.18 24.63 -12.17
N LYS A 278 -14.01 24.87 -11.59
CA LYS A 278 -13.77 24.69 -10.17
C LYS A 278 -14.64 25.62 -9.30
N HIS A 279 -14.81 26.87 -9.70
CA HIS A 279 -15.67 27.81 -8.99
C HIS A 279 -17.16 27.48 -9.12
N LEU A 280 -17.56 26.87 -10.23
CA LEU A 280 -18.95 26.41 -10.47
C LEU A 280 -19.21 25.05 -9.79
N GLY A 281 -18.21 24.36 -9.26
CA GLY A 281 -18.37 23.07 -8.61
C GLY A 281 -18.77 21.94 -9.57
N LEU A 282 -18.27 21.98 -10.82
CA LEU A 282 -18.54 20.94 -11.80
C LEU A 282 -17.99 19.58 -11.33
N SER A 283 -18.67 18.49 -11.72
CA SER A 283 -18.22 17.12 -11.48
C SER A 283 -16.89 16.81 -12.19
N SER A 284 -16.20 15.76 -11.78
CA SER A 284 -14.95 15.34 -12.42
C SER A 284 -15.10 15.05 -13.91
N ASP A 285 -16.23 14.47 -14.31
CA ASP A 285 -16.51 14.12 -15.70
C ASP A 285 -16.77 15.38 -16.56
N GLU A 286 -17.51 16.35 -16.02
CA GLU A 286 -17.72 17.65 -16.66
C GLU A 286 -16.40 18.44 -16.78
N VAL A 287 -15.54 18.39 -15.77
CA VAL A 287 -14.20 19.01 -15.81
C VAL A 287 -13.33 18.38 -16.90
N ASN A 288 -13.32 17.05 -17.01
CA ASN A 288 -12.57 16.33 -18.05
C ASN A 288 -13.10 16.67 -19.46
N ALA A 289 -14.43 16.70 -19.63
CA ALA A 289 -15.06 17.10 -20.89
C ALA A 289 -14.72 18.55 -21.27
N LEU A 290 -14.76 19.47 -20.30
CA LEU A 290 -14.42 20.88 -20.52
C LEU A 290 -12.93 21.05 -20.87
N GLN A 291 -12.05 20.24 -20.24
CA GLN A 291 -10.63 20.23 -20.57
C GLN A 291 -10.39 19.84 -22.03
N ALA A 292 -11.02 18.78 -22.50
CA ALA A 292 -10.91 18.34 -23.89
C ALA A 292 -11.53 19.39 -24.85
N ALA A 293 -12.71 19.93 -24.52
CA ALA A 293 -13.38 20.94 -25.33
C ALA A 293 -12.57 22.23 -25.43
N SER A 294 -11.91 22.68 -24.36
CA SER A 294 -11.08 23.89 -24.38
C SER A 294 -9.86 23.77 -25.31
N ILE A 295 -9.34 22.55 -25.47
CA ILE A 295 -8.21 22.28 -26.39
C ILE A 295 -8.72 22.17 -27.85
N LEU A 296 -9.89 21.61 -28.05
CA LEU A 296 -10.43 21.26 -29.37
C LEU A 296 -11.45 22.29 -29.92
N HIS A 297 -11.69 23.41 -29.22
CA HIS A 297 -12.73 24.35 -29.58
C HIS A 297 -12.63 24.91 -31.02
N ASP A 298 -11.44 24.97 -31.56
CA ASP A 298 -11.09 25.47 -32.87
C ASP A 298 -10.84 24.40 -33.94
N ILE A 299 -11.06 23.10 -33.62
CA ILE A 299 -10.78 22.00 -34.57
C ILE A 299 -11.53 22.15 -35.91
N GLY A 300 -12.68 22.76 -35.91
CA GLY A 300 -13.48 23.00 -37.12
C GLY A 300 -12.89 24.03 -38.09
N LYS A 301 -11.85 24.79 -37.69
CA LYS A 301 -11.10 25.67 -38.60
C LYS A 301 -10.48 24.93 -39.78
N LEU A 302 -10.33 23.60 -39.68
CA LEU A 302 -9.90 22.75 -40.78
C LEU A 302 -10.81 22.90 -42.02
N ALA A 303 -12.08 23.22 -41.84
CA ALA A 303 -13.06 23.44 -42.96
C ALA A 303 -13.10 24.88 -43.47
N VAL A 304 -12.43 25.78 -42.79
CA VAL A 304 -12.42 27.20 -43.19
C VAL A 304 -11.26 27.43 -44.18
N PRO A 305 -11.53 28.15 -45.31
CA PRO A 305 -10.50 28.47 -46.28
C PRO A 305 -9.37 29.34 -45.69
N ASP A 306 -8.14 29.06 -46.05
CA ASP A 306 -6.94 29.75 -45.50
C ASP A 306 -6.98 31.27 -45.70
N TYR A 307 -7.47 31.73 -46.83
CA TYR A 307 -7.56 33.18 -47.12
C TYR A 307 -8.51 33.93 -46.18
N ILE A 308 -9.44 33.23 -45.49
CA ILE A 308 -10.32 33.82 -44.47
C ILE A 308 -9.61 33.79 -43.11
N ILE A 309 -8.94 32.69 -42.76
CA ILE A 309 -8.24 32.56 -41.49
C ILE A 309 -7.10 33.56 -41.40
N SER A 310 -6.25 33.63 -42.44
CA SER A 310 -5.07 34.48 -42.48
C SER A 310 -5.30 35.88 -43.00
N LYS A 311 -6.59 36.33 -43.09
CA LYS A 311 -6.91 37.66 -43.66
C LYS A 311 -6.42 38.78 -42.74
N PRO A 312 -5.54 39.67 -43.20
CA PRO A 312 -5.16 40.83 -42.45
C PRO A 312 -6.30 41.84 -42.41
N GLY A 313 -6.96 41.98 -41.26
CA GLY A 313 -8.02 42.94 -41.04
C GLY A 313 -9.40 42.36 -40.80
N LYS A 314 -10.45 43.17 -40.91
CA LYS A 314 -11.82 42.70 -40.61
C LYS A 314 -12.40 41.86 -41.75
N LEU A 315 -13.10 40.80 -41.37
CA LEU A 315 -13.84 39.95 -42.30
C LEU A 315 -15.09 40.72 -42.83
N THR A 316 -15.41 40.51 -44.10
CA THR A 316 -16.72 40.94 -44.65
C THR A 316 -17.85 40.08 -44.02
N PRO A 317 -19.12 40.51 -44.11
CA PRO A 317 -20.22 39.69 -43.57
C PRO A 317 -20.25 38.27 -44.14
N ASP A 318 -20.02 38.09 -45.45
CA ASP A 318 -20.01 36.76 -46.09
C ASP A 318 -18.81 35.90 -45.64
N GLU A 319 -17.65 36.50 -45.42
CA GLU A 319 -16.48 35.82 -44.88
C GLU A 319 -16.67 35.44 -43.42
N PHE A 320 -17.33 36.30 -42.64
CA PHE A 320 -17.64 36.01 -41.24
C PHE A 320 -18.64 34.85 -41.13
N ASP A 321 -19.62 34.76 -42.02
CA ASP A 321 -20.57 33.64 -42.06
C ASP A 321 -19.86 32.33 -42.41
N LYS A 322 -18.85 32.36 -43.31
CA LYS A 322 -17.99 31.22 -43.59
C LYS A 322 -17.09 30.86 -42.40
N MET A 323 -16.58 31.84 -41.66
CA MET A 323 -15.82 31.60 -40.47
C MET A 323 -16.63 30.86 -39.38
N LYS A 324 -17.91 31.22 -39.19
CA LYS A 324 -18.82 30.58 -38.22
C LYS A 324 -19.01 29.07 -38.47
N ILE A 325 -18.76 28.59 -39.67
CA ILE A 325 -18.88 27.14 -40.01
C ILE A 325 -17.99 26.30 -39.13
N HIS A 326 -16.83 26.82 -38.61
CA HIS A 326 -15.93 26.04 -37.78
C HIS A 326 -16.61 25.48 -36.52
N THR A 327 -17.60 26.16 -35.95
CA THR A 327 -18.30 25.66 -34.75
C THR A 327 -19.17 24.44 -35.07
N VAL A 328 -19.83 24.44 -36.24
CA VAL A 328 -20.67 23.32 -36.68
C VAL A 328 -19.82 22.13 -37.08
N VAL A 329 -18.80 22.34 -37.91
CA VAL A 329 -17.90 21.29 -38.34
C VAL A 329 -17.09 20.73 -37.15
N GLY A 330 -16.70 21.60 -36.23
CA GLY A 330 -16.04 21.16 -35.01
C GLY A 330 -16.93 20.21 -34.18
N ALA A 331 -18.21 20.53 -34.03
CA ALA A 331 -19.17 19.67 -33.37
C ALA A 331 -19.32 18.32 -34.11
N GLU A 332 -19.48 18.34 -35.45
CA GLU A 332 -19.59 17.11 -36.25
C GLU A 332 -18.36 16.22 -36.17
N ILE A 333 -17.13 16.79 -36.09
CA ILE A 333 -15.90 16.02 -35.89
C ILE A 333 -15.90 15.39 -34.50
N LEU A 334 -16.29 16.12 -33.47
CA LEU A 334 -16.26 15.65 -32.10
C LEU A 334 -17.37 14.64 -31.78
N GLU A 335 -18.52 14.70 -32.48
CA GLU A 335 -19.57 13.68 -32.37
C GLU A 335 -19.08 12.25 -32.74
N GLN A 336 -18.07 12.16 -33.60
CA GLN A 336 -17.50 10.87 -33.99
C GLN A 336 -16.56 10.29 -32.93
N VAL A 337 -16.14 11.11 -31.99
CA VAL A 337 -15.29 10.71 -30.87
C VAL A 337 -16.18 10.50 -29.65
N ALA A 338 -16.30 9.25 -29.18
CA ALA A 338 -17.04 8.96 -27.96
C ALA A 338 -16.28 9.53 -26.75
N PHE A 339 -16.51 10.81 -26.46
CA PHE A 339 -16.06 11.40 -25.20
C PHE A 339 -16.89 10.84 -24.04
N PRO A 340 -16.28 10.59 -22.85
CA PRO A 340 -17.01 10.12 -21.67
C PRO A 340 -18.08 11.12 -21.21
#